data_d965277bd8e1f14d39ddb49b6e891f65
#
_entry.id   d965277bd8e1f14d39ddb49b6e891f65
#
_cell.length_a   1.000
_cell.length_b   1.000
_cell.length_c   1.000
_cell.angle_alpha   90.00
_cell.angle_beta   90.00
_cell.angle_gamma   90.00
#
_symmetry.space_group_name_H-M   'P 1'
#
loop_
_entity.id
_entity.type
_entity.pdbx_description
1 polymer ?
#
loop_
_entity_poly.entity_id
_entity_poly.type
_entity_poly.pdbx_seq_one_letter_code
_entity_poly.pdbx_strand_id
1 'polypeptide(L)'
;MCDLESYKNEVNRLREKYEEHIKILFGIEFGYDKRATEVYGELSEKYKFDYAINSVHLYNGTDFYLLQSSLEPDRADYVYRRYLDMVRESLSANYPWQIVGHIGYPKRYTPFKGNTGGYSDYEKEYSEIIDALIKSGKYLELNTSTKGAGEFLPDKDFVLKFISAGGKNFTFGSDAHSVDRYKNGENQIKNFLSENKITACYLKNRVPTV
;
A
#
# COMPACT_ATOMS: atom_id res chain seq x y z
N MET A 1 -14.39 14.37 -4.15
CA MET A 1 -13.09 14.74 -3.54
C MET A 1 -13.27 14.73 -2.04
N CYS A 2 -12.36 14.15 -1.27
CA CYS A 2 -12.45 14.17 0.21
C CYS A 2 -12.33 15.62 0.71
N ASP A 3 -13.16 15.98 1.69
CA ASP A 3 -13.03 17.28 2.39
C ASP A 3 -11.90 17.17 3.41
N LEU A 4 -10.70 17.58 3.01
CA LEU A 4 -9.49 17.46 3.82
C LEU A 4 -9.48 18.40 5.03
N GLU A 5 -10.20 19.53 5.00
CA GLU A 5 -10.34 20.42 6.16
C GLU A 5 -11.20 19.73 7.24
N SER A 6 -12.36 19.21 6.86
CA SER A 6 -13.21 18.45 7.78
C SER A 6 -12.49 17.22 8.34
N TYR A 7 -11.74 16.49 7.50
CA TYR A 7 -10.94 15.35 7.94
C TYR A 7 -9.87 15.75 8.96
N LYS A 8 -9.12 16.82 8.69
CA LYS A 8 -8.10 17.33 9.62
C LYS A 8 -8.70 17.75 10.96
N ASN A 9 -9.82 18.47 10.92
CA ASN A 9 -10.53 18.94 12.13
C ASN A 9 -11.00 17.74 12.96
N GLU A 10 -11.56 16.72 12.33
CA GLU A 10 -12.00 15.52 13.02
C GLU A 10 -10.84 14.73 13.63
N VAL A 11 -9.72 14.56 12.91
CA VAL A 11 -8.51 13.94 13.46
C VAL A 11 -8.02 14.69 14.70
N ASN A 12 -7.97 16.02 14.66
CA ASN A 12 -7.55 16.83 15.81
C ASN A 12 -8.51 16.69 17.00
N ARG A 13 -9.81 16.74 16.77
CA ARG A 13 -10.84 16.51 17.79
C ARG A 13 -10.67 15.12 18.47
N LEU A 14 -10.43 14.10 17.66
CA LEU A 14 -10.21 12.73 18.16
C LEU A 14 -8.89 12.60 18.90
N ARG A 15 -7.84 13.27 18.47
CA ARG A 15 -6.55 13.33 19.19
C ARG A 15 -6.73 13.88 20.60
N GLU A 16 -7.40 15.00 20.75
CA GLU A 16 -7.68 15.61 22.06
C GLU A 16 -8.53 14.66 22.93
N LYS A 17 -9.58 14.07 22.36
CA LYS A 17 -10.49 13.19 23.09
C LYS A 17 -9.82 11.90 23.61
N TYR A 18 -8.88 11.35 22.85
CA TYR A 18 -8.29 10.03 23.13
C TYR A 18 -6.78 10.08 23.42
N GLU A 19 -6.25 11.24 23.78
CA GLU A 19 -4.80 11.51 23.96
C GLU A 19 -4.09 10.47 24.84
N GLU A 20 -4.73 10.07 25.95
CA GLU A 20 -4.16 9.12 26.91
C GLU A 20 -4.36 7.65 26.52
N HIS A 21 -5.15 7.35 25.49
CA HIS A 21 -5.57 6.00 25.17
C HIS A 21 -4.98 5.48 23.85
N ILE A 22 -4.89 6.34 22.83
CA ILE A 22 -4.44 5.96 21.48
C ILE A 22 -3.78 7.13 20.77
N LYS A 23 -2.73 6.81 20.04
CA LYS A 23 -2.09 7.76 19.13
C LYS A 23 -2.82 7.77 17.79
N ILE A 24 -3.41 8.90 17.43
CA ILE A 24 -4.09 9.08 16.14
C ILE A 24 -3.20 9.88 15.19
N LEU A 25 -2.90 9.30 14.03
CA LEU A 25 -2.07 9.92 13.01
C LEU A 25 -2.93 10.51 11.90
N PHE A 26 -2.50 11.63 11.34
CA PHE A 26 -3.13 12.29 10.21
C PHE A 26 -2.45 11.84 8.92
N GLY A 27 -2.93 10.76 8.33
CA GLY A 27 -2.37 10.19 7.10
C GLY A 27 -3.23 10.43 5.89
N ILE A 28 -2.66 10.18 4.71
CA ILE A 28 -3.38 10.19 3.44
C ILE A 28 -2.91 9.05 2.55
N GLU A 29 -3.80 8.51 1.74
CA GLU A 29 -3.47 7.63 0.64
C GLU A 29 -3.71 8.36 -0.68
N PHE A 30 -2.66 8.51 -1.48
CA PHE A 30 -2.72 9.03 -2.83
C PHE A 30 -2.82 7.89 -3.84
N GLY A 31 -3.86 7.90 -4.65
CA GLY A 31 -3.95 7.03 -5.82
C GLY A 31 -3.02 7.56 -6.92
N TYR A 32 -1.95 6.84 -7.23
CA TYR A 32 -0.96 7.27 -8.21
C TYR A 32 -1.59 7.60 -9.57
N ASP A 33 -1.41 8.83 -10.00
CA ASP A 33 -1.71 9.33 -11.33
C ASP A 33 -0.68 10.42 -11.69
N LYS A 34 0.04 10.24 -12.79
CA LYS A 34 1.04 11.23 -13.25
C LYS A 34 0.46 12.65 -13.39
N ARG A 35 -0.83 12.75 -13.76
CA ARG A 35 -1.54 14.02 -13.95
C ARG A 35 -1.84 14.75 -12.63
N ALA A 36 -1.86 14.02 -11.52
CA ALA A 36 -2.18 14.56 -10.20
C ALA A 36 -0.94 14.90 -9.36
N THR A 37 0.26 14.70 -9.88
CA THR A 37 1.53 14.87 -9.14
C THR A 37 1.67 16.25 -8.50
N GLU A 38 1.35 17.31 -9.24
CA GLU A 38 1.42 18.69 -8.75
C GLU A 38 0.41 18.94 -7.63
N VAL A 39 -0.83 18.50 -7.82
CA VAL A 39 -1.91 18.61 -6.82
C VAL A 39 -1.54 17.86 -5.53
N TYR A 40 -0.97 16.65 -5.63
CA TYR A 40 -0.54 15.89 -4.45
C TYR A 40 0.63 16.56 -3.71
N GLY A 41 1.52 17.22 -4.45
CA GLY A 41 2.58 18.07 -3.88
C GLY A 41 2.00 19.22 -3.07
N GLU A 42 1.10 20.01 -3.66
CA GLU A 42 0.42 21.12 -3.01
C GLU A 42 -0.36 20.69 -1.76
N LEU A 43 -1.14 19.60 -1.85
CA LEU A 43 -1.88 19.07 -0.72
C LEU A 43 -0.94 18.63 0.42
N SER A 44 0.17 17.99 0.09
CA SER A 44 1.16 17.54 1.08
C SER A 44 1.84 18.70 1.79
N GLU A 45 2.07 19.82 1.09
CA GLU A 45 2.64 21.03 1.68
C GLU A 45 1.60 21.80 2.53
N LYS A 46 0.35 21.88 2.07
CA LYS A 46 -0.72 22.56 2.79
C LYS A 46 -1.09 21.83 4.09
N TYR A 47 -1.28 20.52 4.04
CA TYR A 47 -1.85 19.77 5.16
C TYR A 47 -0.82 19.17 6.12
N LYS A 48 0.43 19.01 5.70
CA LYS A 48 1.52 18.47 6.53
C LYS A 48 1.16 17.12 7.17
N PHE A 49 0.70 16.17 6.36
CA PHE A 49 0.36 14.83 6.82
C PHE A 49 1.49 14.15 7.59
N ASP A 50 1.16 13.36 8.61
CA ASP A 50 2.12 12.53 9.34
C ASP A 50 2.79 11.52 8.39
N TYR A 51 2.03 10.98 7.43
CA TYR A 51 2.52 10.12 6.36
C TYR A 51 1.59 10.17 5.14
N ALA A 52 2.14 9.79 4.01
CA ALA A 52 1.38 9.57 2.79
C ALA A 52 1.71 8.18 2.22
N ILE A 53 0.67 7.45 1.88
CA ILE A 53 0.74 6.18 1.14
C ILE A 53 0.60 6.51 -0.35
N ASN A 54 1.41 5.87 -1.18
CA ASN A 54 1.34 5.94 -2.63
C ASN A 54 0.87 4.60 -3.17
N SER A 55 -0.32 4.55 -3.75
CA SER A 55 -0.99 3.32 -4.18
C SER A 55 -1.43 3.37 -5.63
N VAL A 56 -1.40 2.24 -6.31
CA VAL A 56 -1.90 2.11 -7.68
C VAL A 56 -3.25 1.39 -7.66
N HIS A 57 -4.32 2.14 -7.96
CA HIS A 57 -5.69 1.62 -7.97
C HIS A 57 -6.30 1.51 -9.36
N LEU A 58 -5.81 2.29 -10.32
CA LEU A 58 -6.49 2.51 -11.60
C LEU A 58 -5.77 1.83 -12.76
N TYR A 59 -6.54 1.27 -13.67
CA TYR A 59 -6.11 0.90 -14.99
C TYR A 59 -6.96 1.65 -16.03
N ASN A 60 -6.30 2.43 -16.88
CA ASN A 60 -6.97 3.30 -17.87
C ASN A 60 -8.08 4.19 -17.26
N GLY A 61 -7.85 4.72 -16.06
CA GLY A 61 -8.79 5.61 -15.37
C GLY A 61 -9.94 4.90 -14.64
N THR A 62 -9.98 3.57 -14.66
CA THR A 62 -10.99 2.77 -13.96
C THR A 62 -10.36 1.97 -12.83
N ASP A 63 -10.98 1.99 -11.64
CA ASP A 63 -10.50 1.22 -10.50
C ASP A 63 -10.61 -0.29 -10.75
N PHE A 64 -9.60 -1.06 -10.33
CA PHE A 64 -9.59 -2.53 -10.46
C PHE A 64 -10.80 -3.19 -9.79
N TYR A 65 -11.30 -2.61 -8.69
CA TYR A 65 -12.53 -3.07 -8.05
C TYR A 65 -13.73 -3.02 -9.01
N LEU A 66 -13.83 -1.97 -9.84
CA LEU A 66 -14.90 -1.84 -10.84
C LEU A 66 -14.66 -2.70 -12.08
N LEU A 67 -13.40 -3.01 -12.39
CA LEU A 67 -13.04 -3.85 -13.54
C LEU A 67 -13.33 -5.33 -13.32
N GLN A 68 -13.51 -5.80 -12.08
CA GLN A 68 -13.65 -7.23 -11.77
C GLN A 68 -14.74 -7.95 -12.55
N SER A 69 -15.82 -7.26 -12.91
CA SER A 69 -16.96 -7.83 -13.66
C SER A 69 -16.79 -7.77 -15.18
N SER A 70 -15.84 -6.99 -15.68
CA SER A 70 -15.64 -6.73 -17.12
C SER A 70 -14.27 -7.17 -17.64
N LEU A 71 -13.36 -7.56 -16.75
CA LEU A 71 -12.02 -8.01 -17.15
C LEU A 71 -12.09 -9.48 -17.63
N GLU A 72 -11.91 -9.66 -18.93
CA GLU A 72 -11.83 -10.98 -19.53
C GLU A 72 -10.59 -11.74 -19.06
N PRO A 73 -10.72 -13.03 -18.67
CA PRO A 73 -9.59 -13.83 -18.18
C PRO A 73 -8.37 -13.88 -19.13
N ASP A 74 -8.60 -13.83 -20.44
CA ASP A 74 -7.51 -13.84 -21.43
C ASP A 74 -6.69 -12.54 -21.46
N ARG A 75 -7.22 -11.45 -20.89
CA ARG A 75 -6.54 -10.16 -20.74
C ARG A 75 -5.92 -9.95 -19.37
N ALA A 76 -6.23 -10.82 -18.41
CA ALA A 76 -5.84 -10.66 -17.01
C ALA A 76 -4.32 -10.51 -16.85
N ASP A 77 -3.52 -11.37 -17.52
CA ASP A 77 -2.06 -11.32 -17.48
C ASP A 77 -1.51 -9.99 -17.99
N TYR A 78 -1.97 -9.55 -19.15
CA TYR A 78 -1.54 -8.26 -19.74
C TYR A 78 -1.87 -7.09 -18.82
N VAL A 79 -3.09 -7.03 -18.29
CA VAL A 79 -3.55 -5.95 -17.41
C VAL A 79 -2.75 -5.95 -16.11
N TYR A 80 -2.43 -7.13 -15.57
CA TYR A 80 -1.64 -7.23 -14.35
C TYR A 80 -0.18 -6.80 -14.55
N ARG A 81 0.46 -7.16 -15.68
CA ARG A 81 1.80 -6.64 -16.03
C ARG A 81 1.81 -5.13 -16.14
N ARG A 82 0.79 -4.55 -16.75
CA ARG A 82 0.64 -3.08 -16.81
C ARG A 82 0.47 -2.45 -15.43
N TYR A 83 -0.25 -3.12 -14.52
CA TYR A 83 -0.33 -2.70 -13.13
C TYR A 83 1.05 -2.71 -12.46
N LEU A 84 1.84 -3.77 -12.61
CA LEU A 84 3.18 -3.86 -12.03
C LEU A 84 4.12 -2.79 -12.61
N ASP A 85 4.04 -2.51 -13.92
CA ASP A 85 4.75 -1.37 -14.52
C ASP A 85 4.37 -0.05 -13.85
N MET A 86 3.08 0.18 -13.61
CA MET A 86 2.60 1.40 -12.94
C MET A 86 3.07 1.48 -11.49
N VAL A 87 3.13 0.35 -10.76
CA VAL A 87 3.72 0.31 -9.41
C VAL A 87 5.18 0.75 -9.48
N ARG A 88 5.98 0.19 -10.40
CA ARG A 88 7.38 0.56 -10.59
C ARG A 88 7.54 2.05 -10.92
N GLU A 89 6.72 2.58 -11.82
CA GLU A 89 6.71 4.00 -12.17
C GLU A 89 6.35 4.88 -10.96
N SER A 90 5.39 4.46 -10.14
CA SER A 90 4.91 5.21 -8.98
C SER A 90 5.99 5.42 -7.92
N LEU A 91 6.98 4.52 -7.84
CA LEU A 91 8.11 4.64 -6.92
C LEU A 91 9.03 5.84 -7.24
N SER A 92 8.92 6.40 -8.44
CA SER A 92 9.63 7.62 -8.87
C SER A 92 8.74 8.88 -8.80
N ALA A 93 7.56 8.80 -8.20
CA ALA A 93 6.63 9.92 -8.14
C ALA A 93 7.21 11.12 -7.38
N ASN A 94 7.09 12.31 -7.97
CA ASN A 94 7.69 13.54 -7.43
C ASN A 94 6.69 14.35 -6.59
N TYR A 95 6.19 13.72 -5.52
CA TYR A 95 5.46 14.38 -4.43
C TYR A 95 5.84 13.70 -3.10
N PRO A 96 5.64 14.38 -1.94
CA PRO A 96 6.01 13.79 -0.66
C PRO A 96 5.14 12.59 -0.29
N TRP A 97 5.70 11.38 -0.35
CA TRP A 97 5.11 10.14 0.12
C TRP A 97 6.17 9.25 0.78
N GLN A 98 5.76 8.32 1.65
CA GLN A 98 6.67 7.49 2.42
C GLN A 98 6.45 6.00 2.23
N ILE A 99 5.22 5.56 2.01
CA ILE A 99 4.79 4.17 2.03
C ILE A 99 4.26 3.80 0.65
N VAL A 100 4.69 2.67 0.08
CA VAL A 100 3.99 2.07 -1.06
C VAL A 100 2.90 1.15 -0.54
N GLY A 101 1.65 1.43 -0.94
CA GLY A 101 0.47 0.70 -0.49
C GLY A 101 0.30 -0.62 -1.22
N HIS A 102 -0.24 -1.60 -0.54
CA HIS A 102 -0.78 -2.89 -0.98
C HIS A 102 -0.37 -3.36 -2.39
N ILE A 103 0.94 -3.51 -2.65
CA ILE A 103 1.44 -4.07 -3.93
C ILE A 103 0.75 -5.43 -4.18
N GLY A 104 0.16 -5.59 -5.37
CA GLY A 104 -0.66 -6.75 -5.68
C GLY A 104 -2.17 -6.51 -5.53
N TYR A 105 -2.61 -5.27 -5.30
CA TYR A 105 -4.02 -4.89 -5.14
C TYR A 105 -4.98 -5.58 -6.13
N PRO A 106 -4.70 -5.64 -7.45
CA PRO A 106 -5.60 -6.27 -8.39
C PRO A 106 -5.80 -7.77 -8.21
N LYS A 107 -4.92 -8.48 -7.47
CA LYS A 107 -5.10 -9.91 -7.17
C LYS A 107 -6.46 -10.21 -6.52
N ARG A 108 -7.00 -9.23 -5.81
CA ARG A 108 -8.32 -9.32 -5.16
C ARG A 108 -9.47 -9.47 -6.15
N TYR A 109 -9.28 -9.02 -7.40
CA TYR A 109 -10.35 -8.80 -8.38
C TYR A 109 -10.08 -9.43 -9.74
N THR A 110 -8.85 -9.80 -10.03
CA THR A 110 -8.43 -10.26 -11.35
C THR A 110 -8.74 -11.75 -11.54
N PRO A 111 -9.45 -12.14 -12.61
CA PRO A 111 -9.78 -13.53 -12.91
C PRO A 111 -8.61 -14.22 -13.61
N PHE A 112 -7.53 -14.51 -12.90
CA PHE A 112 -6.36 -15.17 -13.48
C PHE A 112 -6.68 -16.57 -14.01
N LYS A 113 -6.09 -16.92 -15.16
CA LYS A 113 -6.07 -18.28 -15.70
C LYS A 113 -4.66 -18.86 -15.56
N GLY A 114 -4.51 -19.89 -14.73
CA GLY A 114 -3.26 -20.64 -14.60
C GLY A 114 -2.14 -19.95 -13.83
N ASN A 115 -2.37 -18.77 -13.29
CA ASN A 115 -1.46 -18.11 -12.36
C ASN A 115 -2.21 -17.50 -11.18
N THR A 116 -1.50 -17.04 -10.16
CA THR A 116 -2.06 -16.48 -8.92
C THR A 116 -1.81 -14.99 -8.78
N GLY A 117 -1.09 -14.37 -9.72
CA GLY A 117 -0.59 -13.01 -9.61
C GLY A 117 0.52 -12.87 -8.55
N GLY A 118 1.12 -13.97 -8.12
CA GLY A 118 2.18 -14.00 -7.13
C GLY A 118 3.57 -13.73 -7.70
N TYR A 119 4.58 -13.68 -6.81
CA TYR A 119 5.95 -13.40 -7.19
C TYR A 119 6.47 -14.34 -8.29
N SER A 120 6.22 -15.64 -8.16
CA SER A 120 6.68 -16.66 -9.13
C SER A 120 6.10 -16.50 -10.54
N ASP A 121 4.93 -15.90 -10.66
CA ASP A 121 4.27 -15.69 -11.95
C ASP A 121 4.83 -14.46 -12.70
N TYR A 122 5.40 -13.49 -11.94
CA TYR A 122 5.88 -12.19 -12.44
C TYR A 122 7.25 -11.83 -11.85
N GLU A 123 8.15 -12.81 -11.79
CA GLU A 123 9.44 -12.68 -11.08
C GLU A 123 10.27 -11.49 -11.57
N LYS A 124 10.30 -11.24 -12.88
CA LYS A 124 11.03 -10.12 -13.46
C LYS A 124 10.46 -8.78 -12.99
N GLU A 125 9.18 -8.58 -13.18
CA GLU A 125 8.50 -7.32 -12.85
C GLU A 125 8.57 -7.02 -11.35
N TYR A 126 8.36 -8.03 -10.52
CA TYR A 126 8.47 -7.89 -9.09
C TYR A 126 9.92 -7.66 -8.62
N SER A 127 10.92 -8.27 -9.25
CA SER A 127 12.33 -7.99 -8.94
C SER A 127 12.69 -6.54 -9.25
N GLU A 128 12.24 -6.01 -10.39
CA GLU A 128 12.44 -4.61 -10.75
C GLU A 128 11.76 -3.64 -9.75
N ILE A 129 10.59 -4.01 -9.22
CA ILE A 129 9.91 -3.25 -8.16
C ILE A 129 10.71 -3.30 -6.86
N ILE A 130 11.21 -4.46 -6.46
CA ILE A 130 12.05 -4.64 -5.27
C ILE A 130 13.28 -3.75 -5.34
N ASP A 131 14.01 -3.78 -6.45
CA ASP A 131 15.20 -2.95 -6.66
C ASP A 131 14.88 -1.45 -6.58
N ALA A 132 13.80 -1.03 -7.23
CA ALA A 132 13.36 0.35 -7.20
C ALA A 132 12.93 0.80 -5.79
N LEU A 133 12.23 -0.06 -5.05
CA LEU A 133 11.78 0.21 -3.68
C LEU A 133 12.97 0.34 -2.72
N ILE A 134 13.94 -0.57 -2.79
CA ILE A 134 15.18 -0.49 -1.99
C ILE A 134 15.92 0.81 -2.30
N LYS A 135 16.11 1.12 -3.58
CA LYS A 135 16.78 2.35 -4.01
C LYS A 135 16.07 3.63 -3.54
N SER A 136 14.74 3.61 -3.49
CA SER A 136 13.94 4.75 -3.04
C SER A 136 14.04 5.01 -1.54
N GLY A 137 14.43 4.01 -0.74
CA GLY A 137 14.42 4.05 0.73
C GLY A 137 13.03 4.14 1.36
N LYS A 138 11.98 3.92 0.57
CA LYS A 138 10.58 3.99 1.02
C LYS A 138 10.17 2.74 1.80
N TYR A 139 8.98 2.78 2.37
CA TYR A 139 8.44 1.71 3.21
C TYR A 139 7.49 0.82 2.41
N LEU A 140 7.62 -0.47 2.59
CA LEU A 140 6.68 -1.46 2.08
C LEU A 140 5.54 -1.64 3.09
N GLU A 141 4.32 -1.44 2.65
CA GLU A 141 3.15 -1.81 3.44
C GLU A 141 2.91 -3.32 3.39
N LEU A 142 2.73 -3.95 4.55
CA LEU A 142 2.13 -5.27 4.69
C LEU A 142 0.65 -5.08 4.98
N ASN A 143 -0.19 -5.28 3.96
CA ASN A 143 -1.62 -4.96 4.01
C ASN A 143 -2.46 -6.22 4.16
N THR A 144 -3.29 -6.30 5.19
CA THR A 144 -4.11 -7.48 5.50
C THR A 144 -5.54 -7.42 4.95
N SER A 145 -5.89 -6.41 4.17
CA SER A 145 -7.18 -6.33 3.50
C SER A 145 -7.26 -7.30 2.32
N THR A 146 -7.27 -8.60 2.60
CA THR A 146 -7.40 -9.67 1.60
C THR A 146 -8.68 -10.47 1.82
N LYS A 147 -9.09 -11.26 0.80
CA LYS A 147 -10.26 -12.15 0.91
C LYS A 147 -9.91 -13.52 1.53
N GLY A 148 -8.63 -13.89 1.55
CA GLY A 148 -8.15 -15.17 2.05
C GLY A 148 -7.68 -15.10 3.51
N ALA A 149 -7.98 -16.12 4.30
CA ALA A 149 -7.45 -16.23 5.65
C ALA A 149 -5.93 -16.45 5.62
N GLY A 150 -5.18 -15.62 6.34
CA GLY A 150 -3.73 -15.75 6.44
C GLY A 150 -2.94 -15.14 5.28
N GLU A 151 -3.60 -14.46 4.36
CA GLU A 151 -2.96 -13.75 3.26
C GLU A 151 -2.78 -12.26 3.58
N PHE A 152 -1.77 -11.66 2.98
CA PHE A 152 -1.54 -10.22 2.98
C PHE A 152 -0.88 -9.80 1.65
N LEU A 153 -0.86 -8.50 1.39
CA LEU A 153 -0.23 -7.93 0.22
C LEU A 153 1.01 -7.10 0.61
N PRO A 154 2.08 -7.20 -0.20
CA PRO A 154 2.31 -8.21 -1.23
C PRO A 154 2.41 -9.61 -0.64
N ASP A 155 2.39 -10.66 -1.47
CA ASP A 155 2.49 -12.03 -0.98
C ASP A 155 3.82 -12.33 -0.27
N LYS A 156 3.83 -13.43 0.49
CA LYS A 156 4.99 -13.83 1.32
C LYS A 156 6.28 -13.97 0.52
N ASP A 157 6.20 -14.52 -0.70
CA ASP A 157 7.38 -14.74 -1.54
C ASP A 157 8.01 -13.41 -1.96
N PHE A 158 7.20 -12.42 -2.34
CA PHE A 158 7.67 -11.07 -2.59
C PHE A 158 8.39 -10.49 -1.36
N VAL A 159 7.78 -10.59 -0.17
CA VAL A 159 8.36 -10.04 1.06
C VAL A 159 9.69 -10.72 1.40
N LEU A 160 9.76 -12.04 1.30
CA LEU A 160 11.01 -12.79 1.53
C LEU A 160 12.11 -12.43 0.53
N LYS A 161 11.76 -12.19 -0.73
CA LYS A 161 12.69 -11.70 -1.75
C LYS A 161 13.14 -10.28 -1.48
N PHE A 162 12.23 -9.39 -1.06
CA PHE A 162 12.57 -8.02 -0.65
C PHE A 162 13.56 -8.02 0.51
N ILE A 163 13.35 -8.85 1.55
CA ILE A 163 14.28 -9.00 2.67
C ILE A 163 15.64 -9.52 2.18
N SER A 164 15.66 -10.59 1.38
CA SER A 164 16.90 -11.20 0.88
C SER A 164 17.73 -10.25 0.00
N ALA A 165 17.06 -9.30 -0.67
CA ALA A 165 17.70 -8.24 -1.45
C ALA A 165 18.19 -7.04 -0.59
N GLY A 166 17.97 -7.07 0.75
CA GLY A 166 18.39 -6.02 1.68
C GLY A 166 17.29 -5.04 2.07
N GLY A 167 16.04 -5.29 1.70
CA GLY A 167 14.89 -4.50 2.12
C GLY A 167 14.62 -4.63 3.62
N LYS A 168 14.38 -3.53 4.32
CA LYS A 168 14.22 -3.49 5.78
C LYS A 168 13.16 -2.51 6.28
N ASN A 169 12.58 -1.72 5.41
CA ASN A 169 11.62 -0.69 5.76
C ASN A 169 10.19 -1.24 5.58
N PHE A 170 9.49 -1.49 6.69
CA PHE A 170 8.14 -2.06 6.68
C PHE A 170 7.17 -1.23 7.50
N THR A 171 5.95 -1.13 7.01
CA THR A 171 4.77 -0.70 7.77
C THR A 171 3.71 -1.79 7.72
N PHE A 172 2.71 -1.68 8.60
CA PHE A 172 1.57 -2.59 8.64
C PHE A 172 0.29 -1.79 8.50
N GLY A 173 -0.64 -2.29 7.69
CA GLY A 173 -1.97 -1.72 7.50
C GLY A 173 -3.06 -2.79 7.40
N SER A 174 -4.18 -2.57 8.09
CA SER A 174 -5.38 -3.40 7.92
C SER A 174 -6.23 -2.95 6.74
N ASP A 175 -6.08 -1.70 6.30
CA ASP A 175 -6.91 -1.08 5.26
C ASP A 175 -8.41 -1.29 5.56
N ALA A 176 -8.76 -1.12 6.85
CA ALA A 176 -10.10 -1.42 7.36
C ALA A 176 -11.07 -0.30 7.02
N HIS A 177 -12.15 -0.64 6.32
CA HIS A 177 -13.25 0.26 5.99
C HIS A 177 -14.46 0.09 6.93
N SER A 178 -14.32 -0.75 7.97
CA SER A 178 -15.34 -0.99 8.98
C SER A 178 -14.71 -1.47 10.28
N VAL A 179 -15.39 -1.26 11.40
CA VAL A 179 -14.88 -1.55 12.75
C VAL A 179 -14.57 -3.04 12.95
N ASP A 180 -15.34 -3.93 12.37
CA ASP A 180 -15.13 -5.38 12.44
C ASP A 180 -13.87 -5.86 11.72
N ARG A 181 -13.32 -5.04 10.83
CA ARG A 181 -12.13 -5.38 10.03
C ARG A 181 -10.83 -4.78 10.52
N TYR A 182 -10.84 -3.86 11.50
CA TYR A 182 -9.64 -3.11 11.86
C TYR A 182 -8.49 -3.98 12.43
N LYS A 183 -8.81 -5.18 12.96
CA LYS A 183 -7.81 -6.17 13.43
C LYS A 183 -7.65 -7.38 12.51
N ASN A 184 -8.24 -7.33 11.32
CA ASN A 184 -8.15 -8.46 10.40
C ASN A 184 -6.69 -8.74 10.05
N GLY A 185 -6.27 -10.01 10.20
CA GLY A 185 -4.91 -10.43 9.87
C GLY A 185 -3.80 -9.96 10.82
N GLU A 186 -4.10 -9.23 11.90
CA GLU A 186 -3.08 -8.69 12.83
C GLU A 186 -2.17 -9.79 13.40
N ASN A 187 -2.72 -10.90 13.87
CA ASN A 187 -1.95 -12.00 14.43
C ASN A 187 -1.06 -12.69 13.39
N GLN A 188 -1.55 -12.84 12.16
CA GLN A 188 -0.79 -13.44 11.07
C GLN A 188 0.42 -12.60 10.72
N ILE A 189 0.24 -11.28 10.61
CA ILE A 189 1.36 -10.36 10.36
C ILE A 189 2.34 -10.37 11.52
N LYS A 190 1.87 -10.32 12.78
CA LYS A 190 2.76 -10.36 13.95
C LYS A 190 3.61 -11.63 13.97
N ASN A 191 3.03 -12.79 13.69
CA ASN A 191 3.74 -14.04 13.59
C ASN A 191 4.77 -14.00 12.45
N PHE A 192 4.36 -13.58 11.26
CA PHE A 192 5.26 -13.47 10.11
C PHE A 192 6.44 -12.51 10.36
N LEU A 193 6.18 -11.35 10.95
CA LEU A 193 7.21 -10.37 11.33
C LEU A 193 8.20 -10.99 12.34
N SER A 194 7.68 -11.66 13.36
CA SER A 194 8.50 -12.32 14.40
C SER A 194 9.36 -13.43 13.82
N GLU A 195 8.79 -14.33 13.02
CA GLU A 195 9.50 -15.45 12.38
C GLU A 195 10.65 -14.97 11.47
N ASN A 196 10.46 -13.84 10.81
CA ASN A 196 11.44 -13.26 9.88
C ASN A 196 12.31 -12.17 10.49
N LYS A 197 12.19 -11.92 11.81
CA LYS A 197 12.93 -10.89 12.55
C LYS A 197 12.78 -9.47 11.95
N ILE A 198 11.57 -9.16 11.49
CA ILE A 198 11.23 -7.87 10.90
C ILE A 198 10.62 -6.98 11.97
N THR A 199 11.05 -5.72 12.00
CA THR A 199 10.42 -4.66 12.79
C THR A 199 9.63 -3.76 11.84
N ALA A 200 8.30 -3.74 11.98
CA ALA A 200 7.47 -2.75 11.30
C ALA A 200 7.39 -1.48 12.15
N CYS A 201 7.35 -0.34 11.49
CA CYS A 201 7.20 0.96 12.13
C CYS A 201 5.92 1.67 11.68
N TYR A 202 5.55 2.72 12.39
CA TYR A 202 4.62 3.75 11.90
C TYR A 202 5.37 5.05 11.64
N LEU A 203 4.78 5.97 10.89
CA LEU A 203 5.43 7.24 10.60
C LEU A 203 4.63 8.38 11.24
N LYS A 204 5.31 9.22 12.03
CA LYS A 204 4.77 10.44 12.61
C LYS A 204 5.60 11.62 12.09
N ASN A 205 4.96 12.66 11.57
CA ASN A 205 5.64 13.78 10.94
C ASN A 205 6.66 13.33 9.86
N ARG A 206 6.31 12.27 9.12
CA ARG A 206 7.16 11.62 8.08
C ARG A 206 8.43 10.94 8.62
N VAL A 207 8.55 10.78 9.92
CA VAL A 207 9.69 10.14 10.60
C VAL A 207 9.27 8.77 11.13
N PRO A 208 10.06 7.71 10.86
CA PRO A 208 9.74 6.37 11.36
C PRO A 208 9.83 6.33 12.88
N THR A 209 8.87 5.63 13.48
CA THR A 209 8.78 5.40 14.92
C THR A 209 8.43 3.93 15.15
N VAL A 210 9.12 3.28 16.08
CA VAL A 210 8.90 1.87 16.47
C VAL A 210 8.02 1.83 17.71
#